data_1137b2f3dafd223d01cc9133e6ea4d85
#
_entry.id   1137b2f3dafd223d01cc9133e6ea4d85
#
_cell.length_a   1.000
_cell.length_b   1.000
_cell.length_c   1.000
_cell.angle_alpha   90.00
_cell.angle_beta   90.00
_cell.angle_gamma   90.00
#
_symmetry.space_group_name_H-M   'P 1'
#
loop_
_entity.id
_entity.type
_entity.pdbx_description
1 polymer ?
#
loop_
_entity_poly.entity_id
_entity_poly.type
_entity_poly.pdbx_seq_one_letter_code
_entity_poly.pdbx_strand_id
1 'polypeptide(L)'
;MYYAPLEPYRWQRNIKYRYKPILKLMKLLILLFTAFFIALLGAKFMYGFWDFVFAGNLGMSVFIIFTGLSHFRFQKGMAMMMPDYIPAKMFFVYLTGILEIAAGIGLMIPQLRALTALLLIIFFVVVFIANVNSSRKMINIFKADYTGPGMNYLYAQRLPMQLILIGWTWYFGLYLK
;
A
#
# COMPACT_ATOMS: atom_id res chain seq x y z
N MET A 1 22.26 -34.13 -29.20
CA MET A 1 21.37 -33.70 -28.11
C MET A 1 22.26 -33.01 -27.09
N TYR A 2 22.40 -31.68 -27.17
CA TYR A 2 23.27 -30.89 -26.26
C TYR A 2 22.46 -30.47 -25.07
N TYR A 3 22.75 -31.02 -23.89
CA TYR A 3 22.30 -30.49 -22.62
C TYR A 3 23.09 -29.22 -22.30
N ALA A 4 22.45 -28.07 -22.39
CA ALA A 4 23.01 -26.84 -21.85
C ALA A 4 23.06 -26.96 -20.32
N PRO A 5 24.21 -26.71 -19.66
CA PRO A 5 24.30 -26.77 -18.20
C PRO A 5 23.40 -25.67 -17.61
N LEU A 6 22.53 -26.08 -16.68
CA LEU A 6 21.68 -25.16 -15.91
C LEU A 6 22.59 -24.20 -15.15
N GLU A 7 22.54 -22.93 -15.50
CA GLU A 7 23.39 -21.86 -14.95
C GLU A 7 23.33 -21.81 -13.41
N PRO A 8 24.45 -21.92 -12.68
CA PRO A 8 24.51 -21.80 -11.24
C PRO A 8 24.12 -20.41 -10.71
N TYR A 9 24.00 -19.42 -11.58
CA TYR A 9 23.63 -18.03 -11.26
C TYR A 9 22.15 -17.81 -10.90
N ARG A 10 21.28 -18.77 -11.11
CA ARG A 10 19.84 -18.65 -10.79
C ARG A 10 19.60 -18.56 -9.28
N TRP A 11 20.39 -19.26 -8.48
CA TRP A 11 20.27 -19.26 -7.02
C TRP A 11 20.80 -17.98 -6.37
N GLN A 12 21.91 -17.44 -6.84
CA GLN A 12 22.48 -16.20 -6.30
C GLN A 12 21.64 -14.98 -6.61
N ARG A 13 20.96 -14.91 -7.77
CA ARG A 13 19.97 -13.88 -8.08
C ARG A 13 18.82 -13.90 -7.07
N ASN A 14 18.31 -15.07 -6.71
CA ASN A 14 17.21 -15.21 -5.77
C ASN A 14 17.55 -14.73 -4.35
N ILE A 15 18.79 -14.92 -3.89
CA ILE A 15 19.22 -14.47 -2.56
C ILE A 15 19.40 -12.94 -2.52
N LYS A 16 19.97 -12.32 -3.56
CA LYS A 16 20.21 -10.88 -3.63
C LYS A 16 18.90 -10.06 -3.74
N TYR A 17 17.84 -10.66 -4.30
CA TYR A 17 16.50 -10.05 -4.35
C TYR A 17 15.68 -10.25 -3.05
N ARG A 18 16.08 -11.16 -2.16
CA ARG A 18 15.33 -11.53 -0.95
C ARG A 18 15.33 -10.45 0.14
N TYR A 19 16.37 -9.60 0.22
CA TYR A 19 16.52 -8.62 1.30
C TYR A 19 16.05 -7.19 0.97
N LYS A 20 16.13 -6.76 -0.28
CA LYS A 20 15.73 -5.39 -0.67
C LYS A 20 14.23 -5.07 -0.58
N PRO A 21 13.30 -6.01 -0.82
CA PRO A 21 11.88 -5.72 -0.73
C PRO A 21 11.36 -5.54 0.70
N ILE A 22 11.93 -6.23 1.70
CA ILE A 22 11.55 -6.07 3.13
C ILE A 22 11.78 -4.63 3.59
N LEU A 23 12.91 -4.02 3.22
CA LEU A 23 13.25 -2.64 3.53
C LEU A 23 12.25 -1.62 2.93
N LYS A 24 11.65 -1.91 1.78
CA LYS A 24 10.68 -1.00 1.15
C LYS A 24 9.31 -1.01 1.84
N LEU A 25 8.85 -2.19 2.26
CA LEU A 25 7.65 -2.32 3.06
C LEU A 25 7.80 -1.63 4.42
N MET A 26 8.95 -1.83 5.07
CA MET A 26 9.25 -1.17 6.34
C MET A 26 9.15 0.36 6.22
N LYS A 27 9.58 0.94 5.09
CA LYS A 27 9.50 2.41 4.88
C LYS A 27 8.05 2.93 4.87
N LEU A 28 7.11 2.20 4.25
CA LEU A 28 5.70 2.61 4.23
C LEU A 28 5.03 2.44 5.60
N LEU A 29 5.32 1.35 6.30
CA LEU A 29 4.84 1.17 7.68
C LEU A 29 5.48 2.18 8.64
N ILE A 30 6.77 2.50 8.46
CA ILE A 30 7.43 3.57 9.23
C ILE A 30 6.68 4.89 9.04
N LEU A 31 6.28 5.25 7.82
CA LEU A 31 5.48 6.47 7.59
C LEU A 31 4.18 6.45 8.38
N LEU A 32 3.43 5.34 8.34
CA LEU A 32 2.17 5.16 9.08
C LEU A 32 2.38 5.34 10.58
N PHE A 33 3.33 4.58 11.16
CA PHE A 33 3.59 4.62 12.60
C PHE A 33 4.20 5.96 13.06
N THR A 34 5.09 6.55 12.26
CA THR A 34 5.68 7.86 12.58
C THR A 34 4.59 8.93 12.65
N ALA A 35 3.71 8.99 11.65
CA ALA A 35 2.59 9.93 11.63
C ALA A 35 1.64 9.68 12.83
N PHE A 36 1.35 8.42 13.15
CA PHE A 36 0.55 8.05 14.32
C PHE A 36 1.17 8.55 15.63
N PHE A 37 2.45 8.25 15.88
CA PHE A 37 3.11 8.64 17.13
C PHE A 37 3.29 10.15 17.24
N ILE A 38 3.61 10.85 16.16
CA ILE A 38 3.68 12.31 16.16
C ILE A 38 2.31 12.91 16.50
N ALA A 39 1.23 12.40 15.91
CA ALA A 39 -0.13 12.86 16.20
C ALA A 39 -0.53 12.57 17.64
N LEU A 40 -0.21 11.37 18.16
CA LEU A 40 -0.53 10.95 19.49
C LEU A 40 0.19 11.80 20.55
N LEU A 41 1.49 12.04 20.37
CA LEU A 41 2.29 12.90 21.22
C LEU A 41 1.82 14.36 21.13
N GLY A 42 1.51 14.84 19.92
CA GLY A 42 0.96 16.18 19.71
C GLY A 42 -0.37 16.38 20.42
N ALA A 43 -1.29 15.43 20.32
CA ALA A 43 -2.57 15.48 21.04
C ALA A 43 -2.37 15.53 22.56
N LYS A 44 -1.48 14.68 23.10
CA LYS A 44 -1.13 14.69 24.52
C LYS A 44 -0.56 16.03 24.98
N PHE A 45 0.32 16.63 24.18
CA PHE A 45 0.96 17.90 24.50
C PHE A 45 -0.02 19.08 24.41
N MET A 46 -0.89 19.11 23.38
CA MET A 46 -1.82 20.22 23.13
C MET A 46 -3.08 20.15 23.98
N TYR A 47 -3.64 18.96 24.20
CA TYR A 47 -4.94 18.76 24.84
C TYR A 47 -4.86 18.08 26.22
N GLY A 48 -3.69 17.59 26.63
CA GLY A 48 -3.50 16.94 27.93
C GLY A 48 -3.96 15.47 28.00
N PHE A 49 -4.56 14.91 26.93
CA PHE A 49 -5.01 13.51 26.86
C PHE A 49 -4.52 12.79 25.61
N TRP A 50 -4.55 11.45 25.65
CA TRP A 50 -4.16 10.60 24.53
C TRP A 50 -5.35 10.40 23.60
N ASP A 51 -5.33 11.03 22.42
CA ASP A 51 -6.37 10.85 21.40
C ASP A 51 -5.94 9.79 20.36
N PHE A 52 -6.20 8.53 20.70
CA PHE A 52 -5.88 7.39 19.82
C PHE A 52 -6.70 7.39 18.54
N VAL A 53 -7.96 7.86 18.61
CA VAL A 53 -8.85 7.89 17.42
C VAL A 53 -8.32 8.89 16.42
N PHE A 54 -8.01 10.10 16.84
CA PHE A 54 -7.41 11.12 15.98
C PHE A 54 -6.06 10.66 15.42
N ALA A 55 -5.17 10.17 16.30
CA ALA A 55 -3.84 9.76 15.90
C ALA A 55 -3.87 8.60 14.89
N GLY A 56 -4.73 7.59 15.11
CA GLY A 56 -4.86 6.44 14.21
C GLY A 56 -5.39 6.82 12.83
N ASN A 57 -6.40 7.69 12.79
CA ASN A 57 -6.94 8.19 11.53
C ASN A 57 -5.97 9.13 10.81
N LEU A 58 -5.23 9.99 11.54
CA LEU A 58 -4.20 10.84 10.93
C LEU A 58 -3.05 10.00 10.35
N GLY A 59 -2.59 8.97 11.06
CA GLY A 59 -1.57 8.07 10.54
C GLY A 59 -2.00 7.41 9.23
N MET A 60 -3.23 6.88 9.16
CA MET A 60 -3.77 6.31 7.93
C MET A 60 -3.99 7.37 6.84
N SER A 61 -4.46 8.56 7.20
CA SER A 61 -4.66 9.68 6.28
C SER A 61 -3.34 10.07 5.58
N VAL A 62 -2.27 10.29 6.34
CA VAL A 62 -0.95 10.60 5.79
C VAL A 62 -0.45 9.48 4.89
N PHE A 63 -0.60 8.23 5.32
CA PHE A 63 -0.21 7.05 4.54
C PHE A 63 -0.94 6.99 3.21
N ILE A 64 -2.28 7.09 3.21
CA ILE A 64 -3.09 6.91 1.99
C ILE A 64 -2.95 8.11 1.03
N ILE A 65 -2.78 9.33 1.53
CA ILE A 65 -2.47 10.50 0.69
C ILE A 65 -1.11 10.31 0.02
N PHE A 66 -0.09 9.84 0.74
CA PHE A 66 1.23 9.58 0.17
C PHE A 66 1.17 8.50 -0.93
N THR A 67 0.40 7.42 -0.71
CA THR A 67 0.20 6.39 -1.75
C THR A 67 -0.59 6.93 -2.92
N GLY A 68 -1.63 7.74 -2.69
CA GLY A 68 -2.41 8.41 -3.73
C GLY A 68 -1.55 9.31 -4.62
N LEU A 69 -0.68 10.13 -4.03
CA LEU A 69 0.28 10.94 -4.78
C LEU A 69 1.25 10.09 -5.61
N SER A 70 1.62 8.91 -5.12
CA SER A 70 2.50 7.98 -5.84
C SER A 70 1.88 7.48 -7.15
N HIS A 71 0.54 7.47 -7.30
CA HIS A 71 -0.15 7.12 -8.54
C HIS A 71 0.23 8.06 -9.69
N PHE A 72 0.38 9.35 -9.40
CA PHE A 72 0.78 10.34 -10.40
C PHE A 72 2.26 10.24 -10.80
N ARG A 73 3.10 9.76 -9.87
CA ARG A 73 4.55 9.62 -10.12
C ARG A 73 4.92 8.31 -10.82
N PHE A 74 4.20 7.21 -10.52
CA PHE A 74 4.52 5.87 -11.00
C PHE A 74 3.40 5.26 -11.84
N GLN A 75 2.64 6.10 -12.54
CA GLN A 75 1.44 5.71 -13.28
C GLN A 75 1.65 4.56 -14.26
N LYS A 76 2.77 4.57 -15.01
CA LYS A 76 3.06 3.51 -15.99
C LYS A 76 3.21 2.14 -15.33
N GLY A 77 4.01 2.07 -14.27
CA GLY A 77 4.20 0.83 -13.52
C GLY A 77 2.92 0.34 -12.84
N MET A 78 2.10 1.26 -12.32
CA MET A 78 0.81 0.92 -11.72
C MET A 78 -0.22 0.45 -12.75
N ALA A 79 -0.24 1.04 -13.95
CA ALA A 79 -1.09 0.57 -15.04
C ALA A 79 -0.74 -0.86 -15.48
N MET A 80 0.54 -1.22 -15.46
CA MET A 80 0.99 -2.60 -15.76
C MET A 80 0.49 -3.61 -14.71
N MET A 81 0.24 -3.19 -13.46
CA MET A 81 -0.27 -4.07 -12.41
C MET A 81 -1.71 -4.51 -12.66
N MET A 82 -2.48 -3.73 -13.39
CA MET A 82 -3.88 -4.06 -13.67
C MET A 82 -3.99 -5.27 -14.58
N PRO A 83 -4.96 -6.17 -14.36
CA PRO A 83 -5.27 -7.25 -15.29
C PRO A 83 -5.53 -6.78 -16.72
N ASP A 84 -5.27 -7.66 -17.70
CA ASP A 84 -5.32 -7.26 -19.12
C ASP A 84 -6.74 -6.97 -19.61
N TYR A 85 -7.75 -7.54 -18.98
CA TYR A 85 -9.17 -7.33 -19.31
C TYR A 85 -9.71 -5.94 -18.88
N ILE A 86 -8.93 -5.17 -18.09
CA ILE A 86 -9.35 -3.82 -17.68
C ILE A 86 -8.95 -2.83 -18.80
N PRO A 87 -9.91 -2.17 -19.45
CA PRO A 87 -9.63 -1.11 -20.43
C PRO A 87 -9.16 0.17 -19.73
N ALA A 88 -8.62 1.12 -20.49
CA ALA A 88 -8.27 2.46 -20.01
C ALA A 88 -7.47 2.48 -18.68
N LYS A 89 -6.49 1.58 -18.51
CA LYS A 89 -5.71 1.39 -17.27
C LYS A 89 -5.17 2.68 -16.67
N MET A 90 -4.71 3.62 -17.51
CA MET A 90 -4.18 4.91 -17.03
C MET A 90 -5.26 5.76 -16.35
N PHE A 91 -6.50 5.76 -16.87
CA PHE A 91 -7.63 6.44 -16.24
C PHE A 91 -7.89 5.90 -14.83
N PHE A 92 -7.92 4.56 -14.68
CA PHE A 92 -8.13 3.94 -13.36
C PHE A 92 -6.98 4.21 -12.39
N VAL A 93 -5.73 4.32 -12.87
CA VAL A 93 -4.59 4.70 -12.02
C VAL A 93 -4.79 6.11 -11.45
N TYR A 94 -5.17 7.08 -12.28
CA TYR A 94 -5.42 8.45 -11.80
C TYR A 94 -6.66 8.51 -10.90
N LEU A 95 -7.74 7.83 -11.29
CA LEU A 95 -8.97 7.78 -10.48
C LEU A 95 -8.69 7.21 -9.09
N THR A 96 -7.98 6.09 -8.99
CA THR A 96 -7.64 5.49 -7.68
C THR A 96 -6.74 6.40 -6.86
N GLY A 97 -5.77 7.10 -7.48
CA GLY A 97 -4.96 8.09 -6.78
C GLY A 97 -5.78 9.25 -6.20
N ILE A 98 -6.76 9.76 -6.95
CA ILE A 98 -7.67 10.80 -6.46
C ILE A 98 -8.55 10.27 -5.32
N LEU A 99 -9.09 9.05 -5.46
CA LEU A 99 -9.91 8.42 -4.41
C LEU A 99 -9.13 8.18 -3.12
N GLU A 100 -7.86 7.79 -3.21
CA GLU A 100 -6.98 7.64 -2.04
C GLU A 100 -6.75 8.98 -1.33
N ILE A 101 -6.50 10.06 -2.08
CA ILE A 101 -6.34 11.40 -1.48
C ILE A 101 -7.65 11.84 -0.81
N ALA A 102 -8.79 11.68 -1.49
CA ALA A 102 -10.09 12.00 -0.94
C ALA A 102 -10.42 11.18 0.32
N ALA A 103 -10.07 9.88 0.32
CA ALA A 103 -10.22 9.02 1.49
C ALA A 103 -9.34 9.48 2.66
N GLY A 104 -8.10 9.90 2.39
CA GLY A 104 -7.24 10.47 3.43
C GLY A 104 -7.86 11.70 4.09
N ILE A 105 -8.45 12.59 3.31
CA ILE A 105 -9.18 13.77 3.83
C ILE A 105 -10.44 13.32 4.58
N GLY A 106 -11.22 12.41 4.02
CA GLY A 106 -12.47 11.92 4.61
C GLY A 106 -12.31 11.24 5.97
N LEU A 107 -11.18 10.54 6.22
CA LEU A 107 -10.86 9.97 7.53
C LEU A 107 -10.70 11.03 8.63
N MET A 108 -10.29 12.24 8.27
CA MET A 108 -10.09 13.34 9.23
C MET A 108 -11.38 14.06 9.57
N ILE A 109 -12.44 13.89 8.79
CA ILE A 109 -13.75 14.52 9.02
C ILE A 109 -14.61 13.55 9.85
N PRO A 110 -14.95 13.86 11.12
CA PRO A 110 -15.64 12.92 12.00
C PRO A 110 -16.94 12.36 11.41
N GLN A 111 -17.72 13.18 10.71
CA GLN A 111 -19.01 12.80 10.10
C GLN A 111 -18.83 11.82 8.92
N LEU A 112 -17.71 11.90 8.20
CA LEU A 112 -17.43 11.05 7.04
C LEU A 112 -16.55 9.85 7.38
N ARG A 113 -15.91 9.84 8.55
CA ARG A 113 -14.89 8.86 8.96
C ARG A 113 -15.35 7.42 8.78
N ALA A 114 -16.50 7.07 9.33
CA ALA A 114 -17.00 5.70 9.30
C ALA A 114 -17.29 5.23 7.86
N LEU A 115 -17.95 6.07 7.05
CA LEU A 115 -18.21 5.77 5.65
C LEU A 115 -16.90 5.64 4.87
N THR A 116 -15.98 6.58 5.06
CA THR A 116 -14.67 6.56 4.39
C THR A 116 -13.86 5.32 4.77
N ALA A 117 -13.84 4.96 6.06
CA ALA A 117 -13.14 3.75 6.52
C ALA A 117 -13.72 2.48 5.89
N LEU A 118 -15.05 2.36 5.81
CA LEU A 118 -15.70 1.22 5.15
C LEU A 118 -15.32 1.15 3.65
N LEU A 119 -15.43 2.26 2.95
CA LEU A 119 -15.08 2.31 1.52
C LEU A 119 -13.60 2.03 1.29
N LEU A 120 -12.72 2.49 2.19
CA LEU A 120 -11.28 2.24 2.11
C LEU A 120 -10.94 0.77 2.33
N ILE A 121 -11.63 0.08 3.24
CA ILE A 121 -11.48 -1.37 3.42
C ILE A 121 -11.87 -2.12 2.14
N ILE A 122 -13.01 -1.78 1.54
CA ILE A 122 -13.45 -2.37 0.27
C ILE A 122 -12.42 -2.09 -0.83
N PHE A 123 -11.94 -0.85 -0.90
CA PHE A 123 -10.89 -0.45 -1.85
C PHE A 123 -9.61 -1.29 -1.69
N PHE A 124 -9.14 -1.50 -0.47
CA PHE A 124 -7.98 -2.35 -0.21
C PHE A 124 -8.19 -3.77 -0.71
N VAL A 125 -9.36 -4.36 -0.50
CA VAL A 125 -9.68 -5.71 -1.02
C VAL A 125 -9.64 -5.73 -2.55
N VAL A 126 -10.23 -4.75 -3.21
CA VAL A 126 -10.27 -4.67 -4.69
C VAL A 126 -8.86 -4.48 -5.27
N VAL A 127 -8.06 -3.57 -4.71
CA VAL A 127 -6.68 -3.29 -5.17
C VAL A 127 -5.76 -4.50 -4.99
N PHE A 128 -6.08 -5.41 -4.07
CA PHE A 128 -5.31 -6.64 -3.88
C PHE A 128 -5.26 -7.50 -5.15
N ILE A 129 -6.28 -7.46 -6.00
CA ILE A 129 -6.28 -8.15 -7.32
C ILE A 129 -5.11 -7.66 -8.19
N ALA A 130 -4.88 -6.34 -8.24
CA ALA A 130 -3.75 -5.76 -8.95
C ALA A 130 -2.40 -6.16 -8.32
N ASN A 131 -2.34 -6.28 -6.99
CA ASN A 131 -1.16 -6.77 -6.28
C ASN A 131 -0.82 -8.22 -6.64
N VAL A 132 -1.82 -9.09 -6.76
CA VAL A 132 -1.67 -10.49 -7.21
C VAL A 132 -1.16 -10.53 -8.65
N ASN A 133 -1.80 -9.78 -9.57
CA ASN A 133 -1.40 -9.72 -10.97
C ASN A 133 0.04 -9.19 -11.14
N SER A 134 0.39 -8.13 -10.40
CA SER A 134 1.75 -7.58 -10.38
C SER A 134 2.80 -8.61 -9.96
N SER A 135 2.49 -9.41 -8.95
CA SER A 135 3.41 -10.45 -8.45
C SER A 135 3.53 -11.63 -9.41
N ARG A 136 2.43 -12.03 -10.07
CA ARG A 136 2.45 -13.07 -11.12
C ARG A 136 3.29 -12.66 -12.32
N LYS A 137 3.16 -11.42 -12.76
CA LYS A 137 3.89 -10.86 -13.91
C LYS A 137 5.26 -10.29 -13.55
N MET A 138 5.68 -10.36 -12.30
CA MET A 138 6.94 -9.78 -11.79
C MET A 138 7.11 -8.30 -12.16
N ILE A 139 6.06 -7.50 -12.02
CA ILE A 139 6.06 -6.08 -12.40
C ILE A 139 6.81 -5.25 -11.37
N ASN A 140 7.76 -4.46 -11.85
CA ASN A 140 8.45 -3.44 -11.07
C ASN A 140 7.78 -2.08 -11.29
N ILE A 141 7.01 -1.63 -10.31
CA ILE A 141 6.24 -0.38 -10.37
C ILE A 141 7.14 0.84 -10.64
N PHE A 142 8.34 0.86 -10.05
CA PHE A 142 9.25 2.01 -10.11
C PHE A 142 9.96 2.15 -11.44
N LYS A 143 10.23 1.02 -12.12
CA LYS A 143 10.91 0.96 -13.42
C LYS A 143 9.94 0.81 -14.58
N ALA A 144 8.68 0.44 -14.30
CA ALA A 144 7.67 0.07 -15.29
C ALA A 144 8.18 -1.05 -16.24
N ASP A 145 8.75 -2.11 -15.66
CA ASP A 145 9.28 -3.28 -16.37
C ASP A 145 8.91 -4.59 -15.63
N TYR A 146 9.33 -5.73 -16.17
CA TYR A 146 9.08 -7.07 -15.63
C TYR A 146 10.23 -7.60 -14.76
N THR A 147 11.00 -6.71 -14.12
CA THR A 147 12.10 -7.06 -13.18
C THR A 147 11.68 -7.00 -11.72
N GLY A 148 10.38 -7.00 -11.45
CA GLY A 148 9.83 -6.92 -10.11
C GLY A 148 9.90 -8.23 -9.33
N PRO A 149 9.54 -8.18 -8.05
CA PRO A 149 9.51 -9.36 -7.20
C PRO A 149 8.30 -10.24 -7.55
N GLY A 150 8.52 -11.56 -7.49
CA GLY A 150 7.48 -12.56 -7.80
C GLY A 150 6.53 -12.86 -6.62
N MET A 151 5.86 -14.03 -6.68
CA MET A 151 4.83 -14.44 -5.72
C MET A 151 5.32 -14.50 -4.26
N ASN A 152 6.59 -14.83 -4.01
CA ASN A 152 7.14 -14.83 -2.64
C ASN A 152 7.05 -13.44 -1.99
N TYR A 153 7.13 -12.37 -2.78
CA TYR A 153 6.94 -11.01 -2.30
C TYR A 153 5.47 -10.71 -1.95
N LEU A 154 4.53 -11.28 -2.69
CA LEU A 154 3.11 -11.16 -2.38
C LEU A 154 2.81 -11.71 -0.99
N TYR A 155 3.24 -12.94 -0.72
CA TYR A 155 2.96 -13.61 0.56
C TYR A 155 3.75 -13.02 1.73
N ALA A 156 5.03 -12.69 1.52
CA ALA A 156 5.90 -12.21 2.60
C ALA A 156 5.67 -10.74 2.95
N GLN A 157 5.09 -9.94 2.06
CA GLN A 157 5.02 -8.50 2.26
C GLN A 157 3.67 -7.89 1.91
N ARG A 158 3.16 -8.06 0.68
CA ARG A 158 1.95 -7.37 0.27
C ARG A 158 0.71 -7.83 1.02
N LEU A 159 0.57 -9.15 1.22
CA LEU A 159 -0.53 -9.71 1.98
C LEU A 159 -0.51 -9.30 3.47
N PRO A 160 0.59 -9.45 4.23
CA PRO A 160 0.64 -8.96 5.61
C PRO A 160 0.38 -7.46 5.72
N MET A 161 0.95 -6.64 4.82
CA MET A 161 0.68 -5.20 4.80
C MET A 161 -0.80 -4.90 4.58
N GLN A 162 -1.42 -5.59 3.64
CA GLN A 162 -2.84 -5.43 3.35
C GLN A 162 -3.71 -5.72 4.58
N LEU A 163 -3.41 -6.80 5.29
CA LEU A 163 -4.12 -7.17 6.52
C LEU A 163 -3.92 -6.11 7.63
N ILE A 164 -2.70 -5.59 7.78
CA ILE A 164 -2.42 -4.51 8.73
C ILE A 164 -3.23 -3.26 8.38
N LEU A 165 -3.26 -2.84 7.12
CA LEU A 165 -3.98 -1.63 6.69
C LEU A 165 -5.50 -1.79 6.88
N ILE A 166 -6.06 -2.94 6.54
CA ILE A 166 -7.48 -3.25 6.76
C ILE A 166 -7.80 -3.25 8.26
N GLY A 167 -7.01 -3.96 9.06
CA GLY A 167 -7.20 -4.01 10.52
C GLY A 167 -7.05 -2.64 11.19
N TRP A 168 -6.08 -1.84 10.76
CA TRP A 168 -5.87 -0.48 11.24
C TRP A 168 -7.07 0.42 10.93
N THR A 169 -7.52 0.40 9.67
CA THR A 169 -8.66 1.21 9.21
C THR A 169 -9.95 0.80 9.93
N TRP A 170 -10.16 -0.51 10.11
CA TRP A 170 -11.29 -1.03 10.87
C TRP A 170 -11.23 -0.57 12.33
N TYR A 171 -10.08 -0.71 13.00
CA TYR A 171 -9.93 -0.42 14.42
C TYR A 171 -10.11 1.06 14.72
N PHE A 172 -9.38 1.95 14.04
CA PHE A 172 -9.41 3.39 14.29
C PHE A 172 -10.54 4.13 13.57
N GLY A 173 -11.04 3.61 12.46
CA GLY A 173 -12.08 4.25 11.66
C GLY A 173 -13.50 3.81 11.99
N LEU A 174 -13.69 2.57 12.49
CA LEU A 174 -15.01 2.00 12.74
C LEU A 174 -15.22 1.55 14.20
N TYR A 175 -14.23 0.91 14.81
CA TYR A 175 -14.38 0.31 16.15
C TYR A 175 -14.21 1.34 17.28
N LEU A 176 -13.11 2.10 17.27
CA LEU A 176 -12.93 3.21 18.20
C LEU A 176 -13.71 4.43 17.70
N LYS A 177 -14.77 4.77 18.40
CA LYS A 177 -15.61 5.96 18.09
C LYS A 177 -15.38 7.06 19.12
#